data_a0316f0d971c2a9f8c0747efa2bdaf97
#
_entry.id   a0316f0d971c2a9f8c0747efa2bdaf97
#
_cell.length_a   1.000
_cell.length_b   1.000
_cell.length_c   1.000
_cell.angle_alpha   90.00
_cell.angle_beta   90.00
_cell.angle_gamma   90.00
#
_symmetry.space_group_name_H-M   'P 1'
#
loop_
_entity.id
_entity.type
_entity.pdbx_description
1 polymer ?
#
loop_
_entity_poly.entity_id
_entity_poly.type
_entity_poly.pdbx_seq_one_letter_code
_entity_poly.pdbx_strand_id
1 'polypeptide(L)'
;MKIIKRSGSEVTFDIAKIMAAVAKANKEVVHNERLSEEQISKISKNVEDICQEMNRSLSVEEIQDLVENQIMNMRAFSVARKYITYRYKRALVRKSNSTDEQILSLLECNNEEVKQENSNKNPTVNSVQRDYMAGEVSKDITRRFLLPQDIVDAHEQGLIHFHDADYFAQHMHNCCLVNLEDMLQNGTVISETMLEKPHSFSTACNIATQAIAQIASSQYGGQSISLAHLAPFVQISREKFTRKVREEFDKTGIEYTEEKVKEVAELRVREEIKNGVQMIQYQVITLMTTNGQAPFVTVFMYLDEVPEGQTRDDLALVTEEVLRQRIQGVKNEKGVWITPAFPKLIYVLEEDNITEGSKYWHLTKLAAECTAKRMVPDYISEKIMKKLKDGNCYPCMGCRSFLTVYKDENDKPKFYGRFNQGVVTVNLVDAACSSGKDMDKFWKILEDRLELCKRALMCRHYRLKGTPSDVAPILWQNGALARLKKGETIDKLLYGGYSTISLGYA
;
A
#
# COMPACT_ATOMS: atom_id res chain seq x y z
N MET A 1 29.79 20.39 30.47
CA MET A 1 28.52 21.09 30.32
C MET A 1 27.65 20.33 29.34
N LYS A 2 26.33 20.27 29.59
CA LYS A 2 25.36 19.65 28.70
C LYS A 2 24.48 20.72 28.05
N ILE A 3 23.99 20.43 26.87
CA ILE A 3 23.06 21.28 26.13
C ILE A 3 21.80 20.47 25.76
N ILE A 4 20.69 21.14 25.67
CA ILE A 4 19.41 20.57 25.29
C ILE A 4 19.22 20.73 23.78
N LYS A 5 19.23 19.62 23.04
CA LYS A 5 18.85 19.63 21.62
C LYS A 5 17.39 20.01 21.44
N ARG A 6 17.01 20.42 20.22
CA ARG A 6 15.60 20.67 19.84
C ARG A 6 14.68 19.47 20.03
N SER A 7 15.24 18.25 19.99
CA SER A 7 14.52 17.01 20.31
C SER A 7 14.26 16.78 21.80
N GLY A 8 14.69 17.69 22.66
CA GLY A 8 14.64 17.53 24.13
C GLY A 8 15.78 16.68 24.71
N SER A 9 16.60 16.03 23.90
CA SER A 9 17.72 15.20 24.37
C SER A 9 18.90 16.05 24.83
N GLU A 10 19.56 15.65 25.93
CA GLU A 10 20.78 16.26 26.40
C GLU A 10 22.03 15.67 25.74
N VAL A 11 22.92 16.51 25.29
CA VAL A 11 24.21 16.12 24.70
C VAL A 11 25.33 16.99 25.27
N THR A 12 26.58 16.52 25.15
CA THR A 12 27.74 17.30 25.54
C THR A 12 27.92 18.54 24.65
N PHE A 13 28.25 19.70 25.26
CA PHE A 13 28.58 20.89 24.52
C PHE A 13 29.84 20.69 23.66
N ASP A 14 29.78 21.20 22.43
CA ASP A 14 30.85 21.05 21.44
C ASP A 14 31.12 22.41 20.78
N ILE A 15 32.22 23.03 21.21
CA ILE A 15 32.67 24.35 20.73
C ILE A 15 33.00 24.34 19.23
N ALA A 16 33.45 23.18 18.68
CA ALA A 16 33.82 23.07 17.27
C ALA A 16 32.62 23.34 16.36
N LYS A 17 31.41 23.02 16.81
CA LYS A 17 30.16 23.30 16.06
C LYS A 17 29.88 24.78 15.95
N ILE A 18 30.19 25.56 16.99
CA ILE A 18 30.05 27.03 16.98
C ILE A 18 31.06 27.62 16.00
N MET A 19 32.32 27.21 16.11
CA MET A 19 33.39 27.65 15.21
C MET A 19 33.03 27.38 13.75
N ALA A 20 32.57 26.16 13.43
CA ALA A 20 32.18 25.80 12.10
C ALA A 20 30.99 26.61 11.56
N ALA A 21 29.99 26.90 12.40
CA ALA A 21 28.82 27.68 12.02
C ALA A 21 29.20 29.17 11.73
N VAL A 22 30.02 29.78 12.57
CA VAL A 22 30.50 31.14 12.37
C VAL A 22 31.42 31.22 11.14
N ALA A 23 32.35 30.28 10.96
CA ALA A 23 33.23 30.21 9.81
C ALA A 23 32.46 30.07 8.48
N LYS A 24 31.36 29.30 8.49
CA LYS A 24 30.49 29.16 7.32
C LYS A 24 29.81 30.47 6.95
N ALA A 25 29.27 31.22 7.91
CA ALA A 25 28.68 32.52 7.66
C ALA A 25 29.74 33.54 7.20
N ASN A 26 30.96 33.47 7.76
CA ASN A 26 32.09 34.31 7.43
C ASN A 26 32.56 34.15 5.97
N LYS A 27 32.50 32.93 5.42
CA LYS A 27 32.85 32.66 4.02
C LYS A 27 31.95 33.37 3.02
N GLU A 28 30.69 33.63 3.38
CA GLU A 28 29.70 34.30 2.52
C GLU A 28 29.83 35.84 2.50
N VAL A 29 30.78 36.41 3.25
CA VAL A 29 31.03 37.86 3.35
C VAL A 29 32.23 38.20 2.48
N VAL A 30 32.25 39.44 1.94
CA VAL A 30 33.38 39.94 1.16
C VAL A 30 34.67 39.96 2.00
N HIS A 31 35.79 39.71 1.37
CA HIS A 31 37.05 39.38 2.04
C HIS A 31 37.49 40.43 3.08
N ASN A 32 37.30 41.72 2.81
CA ASN A 32 37.70 42.83 3.68
C ASN A 32 36.80 43.00 4.92
N GLU A 33 35.65 42.33 4.98
CA GLU A 33 34.72 42.37 6.12
C GLU A 33 34.70 41.03 6.89
N ARG A 34 35.56 40.09 6.53
CA ARG A 34 35.65 38.78 7.19
C ARG A 34 36.35 38.88 8.54
N LEU A 35 35.87 38.05 9.46
CA LEU A 35 36.56 37.76 10.71
C LEU A 35 37.81 36.91 10.45
N SER A 36 38.88 37.13 11.21
CA SER A 36 40.04 36.23 11.26
C SER A 36 39.72 34.96 12.05
N GLU A 37 40.54 33.92 11.88
CA GLU A 37 40.39 32.65 12.63
C GLU A 37 40.51 32.89 14.14
N GLU A 38 41.38 33.80 14.58
CA GLU A 38 41.53 34.17 15.98
C GLU A 38 40.25 34.83 16.52
N GLN A 39 39.60 35.70 15.73
CA GLN A 39 38.34 36.34 16.10
C GLN A 39 37.21 35.32 16.22
N ILE A 40 37.13 34.35 15.29
CA ILE A 40 36.15 33.26 15.35
C ILE A 40 36.37 32.40 16.59
N SER A 41 37.62 32.04 16.88
CA SER A 41 37.99 31.31 18.08
C SER A 41 37.59 32.05 19.35
N LYS A 42 37.87 33.38 19.41
CA LYS A 42 37.50 34.23 20.55
C LYS A 42 36.00 34.31 20.76
N ILE A 43 35.18 34.45 19.69
CA ILE A 43 33.73 34.43 19.76
C ILE A 43 33.25 33.12 20.37
N SER A 44 33.76 31.99 19.86
CA SER A 44 33.35 30.65 20.30
C SER A 44 33.70 30.40 21.76
N LYS A 45 34.87 30.85 22.19
CA LYS A 45 35.32 30.74 23.58
C LYS A 45 34.49 31.61 24.52
N ASN A 46 34.20 32.85 24.16
CA ASN A 46 33.33 33.74 24.94
C ASN A 46 31.92 33.12 25.12
N VAL A 47 31.38 32.48 24.08
CA VAL A 47 30.09 31.75 24.19
C VAL A 47 30.19 30.58 25.16
N GLU A 48 31.28 29.80 25.11
CA GLU A 48 31.52 28.71 26.03
C GLU A 48 31.61 29.19 27.49
N ASP A 49 32.37 30.28 27.75
CA ASP A 49 32.54 30.88 29.07
C ASP A 49 31.18 31.34 29.63
N ILE A 50 30.38 32.07 28.83
CA ILE A 50 29.03 32.53 29.21
C ILE A 50 28.13 31.32 29.53
N CYS A 51 28.17 30.28 28.70
CA CYS A 51 27.38 29.07 28.94
C CYS A 51 27.77 28.35 30.23
N GLN A 52 29.08 28.38 30.61
CA GLN A 52 29.55 27.80 31.87
C GLN A 52 29.11 28.63 33.08
N GLU A 53 29.13 29.95 32.98
CA GLU A 53 28.69 30.89 34.04
C GLU A 53 27.19 30.73 34.36
N MET A 54 26.35 30.38 33.37
CA MET A 54 24.90 30.19 33.56
C MET A 54 24.53 28.95 34.38
N ASN A 55 25.49 28.04 34.62
CA ASN A 55 25.35 26.86 35.49
C ASN A 55 24.06 26.03 35.32
N ARG A 56 23.56 25.96 34.09
CA ARG A 56 22.42 25.12 33.69
C ARG A 56 22.58 24.59 32.26
N SER A 57 21.82 23.59 31.89
CA SER A 57 21.74 23.15 30.49
C SER A 57 20.99 24.21 29.66
N LEU A 58 21.63 24.69 28.60
CA LEU A 58 21.04 25.64 27.66
C LEU A 58 20.50 24.94 26.42
N SER A 59 19.44 25.49 25.86
CA SER A 59 18.94 25.05 24.56
C SER A 59 19.85 25.51 23.42
N VAL A 60 19.78 24.80 22.29
CA VAL A 60 20.51 25.20 21.08
C VAL A 60 20.13 26.61 20.63
N GLU A 61 18.88 27.03 20.85
CA GLU A 61 18.42 28.38 20.48
C GLU A 61 19.07 29.46 21.33
N GLU A 62 19.14 29.25 22.65
CA GLU A 62 19.85 30.19 23.56
C GLU A 62 21.32 30.32 23.20
N ILE A 63 21.98 29.21 22.85
CA ILE A 63 23.39 29.24 22.42
C ILE A 63 23.53 30.03 21.11
N GLN A 64 22.62 29.85 20.16
CA GLN A 64 22.64 30.61 18.90
C GLN A 64 22.45 32.12 19.12
N ASP A 65 21.58 32.51 20.06
CA ASP A 65 21.40 33.92 20.45
C ASP A 65 22.70 34.50 21.04
N LEU A 66 23.40 33.74 21.88
CA LEU A 66 24.70 34.12 22.41
C LEU A 66 25.73 34.27 21.30
N VAL A 67 25.78 33.40 20.33
CA VAL A 67 26.69 33.49 19.17
C VAL A 67 26.41 34.76 18.36
N GLU A 68 25.14 35.06 18.06
CA GLU A 68 24.74 36.30 17.37
C GLU A 68 25.21 37.54 18.11
N ASN A 69 24.96 37.58 19.41
CA ASN A 69 25.38 38.69 20.27
C ASN A 69 26.91 38.85 20.27
N GLN A 70 27.70 37.78 20.36
CA GLN A 70 29.15 37.85 20.34
C GLN A 70 29.70 38.30 18.98
N ILE A 71 29.10 37.90 17.85
CA ILE A 71 29.48 38.41 16.51
C ILE A 71 29.18 39.90 16.40
N MET A 72 28.03 40.37 16.92
CA MET A 72 27.68 41.80 16.95
C MET A 72 28.61 42.63 17.87
N ASN A 73 28.98 42.10 19.03
CA ASN A 73 29.92 42.73 19.95
C ASN A 73 31.31 42.94 19.33
N MET A 74 31.71 42.05 18.42
CA MET A 74 32.93 42.20 17.61
C MET A 74 32.77 43.21 16.46
N ARG A 75 31.62 43.88 16.34
CA ARG A 75 31.26 44.82 15.25
C ARG A 75 31.32 44.20 13.85
N ALA A 76 31.25 42.87 13.75
CA ALA A 76 31.24 42.14 12.49
C ALA A 76 29.81 42.04 11.91
N PHE A 77 29.17 43.18 11.65
CA PHE A 77 27.74 43.25 11.31
C PHE A 77 27.40 42.50 10.03
N SER A 78 28.29 42.48 9.04
CA SER A 78 28.05 41.73 7.80
C SER A 78 28.03 40.23 8.06
N VAL A 79 28.90 39.70 8.92
CA VAL A 79 28.94 38.29 9.33
C VAL A 79 27.71 37.97 10.19
N ALA A 80 27.33 38.83 11.13
CA ALA A 80 26.13 38.67 11.94
C ALA A 80 24.87 38.58 11.06
N ARG A 81 24.73 39.47 10.07
CA ARG A 81 23.61 39.44 9.12
C ARG A 81 23.54 38.12 8.34
N LYS A 82 24.67 37.60 7.87
CA LYS A 82 24.74 36.33 7.18
C LYS A 82 24.38 35.15 8.09
N TYR A 83 24.89 35.17 9.33
CA TYR A 83 24.60 34.15 10.34
C TYR A 83 23.10 34.12 10.71
N ILE A 84 22.50 35.29 10.99
CA ILE A 84 21.07 35.44 11.30
C ILE A 84 20.21 34.99 10.11
N THR A 85 20.56 35.43 8.89
CA THR A 85 19.82 35.03 7.67
C THR A 85 19.90 33.51 7.44
N TYR A 86 21.08 32.92 7.64
CA TYR A 86 21.23 31.45 7.53
C TYR A 86 20.40 30.72 8.59
N ARG A 87 20.46 31.17 9.85
CA ARG A 87 19.65 30.63 10.95
C ARG A 87 18.17 30.72 10.64
N TYR A 88 17.70 31.88 10.18
CA TYR A 88 16.30 32.10 9.80
C TYR A 88 15.85 31.17 8.66
N LYS A 89 16.64 31.08 7.58
CA LYS A 89 16.36 30.15 6.48
C LYS A 89 16.27 28.71 6.97
N ARG A 90 17.19 28.28 7.83
CA ARG A 90 17.18 26.94 8.42
C ARG A 90 15.98 26.72 9.35
N ALA A 91 15.55 27.76 10.07
CA ALA A 91 14.35 27.70 10.89
C ALA A 91 13.08 27.56 10.01
N LEU A 92 12.99 28.29 8.90
CA LEU A 92 11.91 28.18 7.93
C LEU A 92 11.85 26.76 7.32
N VAL A 93 13.01 26.23 6.86
CA VAL A 93 13.07 24.87 6.31
C VAL A 93 12.65 23.83 7.35
N ARG A 94 13.08 23.99 8.60
CA ARG A 94 12.66 23.08 9.68
C ARG A 94 11.18 23.22 10.00
N LYS A 95 10.64 24.43 9.98
CA LYS A 95 9.21 24.69 10.21
C LYS A 95 8.36 24.06 9.09
N SER A 96 8.77 24.24 7.83
CA SER A 96 8.08 23.67 6.69
C SER A 96 8.13 22.12 6.64
N ASN A 97 9.12 21.51 7.29
CA ASN A 97 9.29 20.05 7.40
C ASN A 97 8.90 19.51 8.79
N SER A 98 8.24 20.29 9.62
CA SER A 98 7.73 19.79 10.90
C SER A 98 6.41 19.04 10.71
N THR A 99 6.12 18.11 11.61
CA THR A 99 4.83 17.39 11.62
C THR A 99 3.65 18.35 11.75
N ASP A 100 3.79 19.39 12.58
CA ASP A 100 2.77 20.42 12.74
C ASP A 100 2.50 21.20 11.44
N GLU A 101 3.55 21.55 10.70
CA GLU A 101 3.42 22.26 9.42
C GLU A 101 2.79 21.37 8.36
N GLN A 102 3.15 20.08 8.32
CA GLN A 102 2.51 19.12 7.42
C GLN A 102 1.00 19.00 7.73
N ILE A 103 0.65 18.89 9.01
CA ILE A 103 -0.75 18.84 9.43
C ILE A 103 -1.49 20.12 9.07
N LEU A 104 -0.91 21.29 9.33
CA LEU A 104 -1.50 22.58 8.97
C LEU A 104 -1.71 22.73 7.47
N SER A 105 -0.72 22.35 6.65
CA SER A 105 -0.82 22.39 5.19
C SER A 105 -1.92 21.47 4.64
N LEU A 106 -2.16 20.34 5.29
CA LEU A 106 -3.28 19.46 4.96
C LEU A 106 -4.63 20.12 5.27
N LEU A 107 -4.76 20.74 6.46
CA LEU A 107 -6.00 21.41 6.85
C LEU A 107 -6.33 22.62 5.97
N GLU A 108 -5.32 23.36 5.53
CA GLU A 108 -5.44 24.50 4.62
C GLU A 108 -5.57 24.09 3.15
N CYS A 109 -5.53 22.79 2.84
CA CYS A 109 -5.51 22.25 1.47
C CYS A 109 -4.36 22.79 0.59
N ASN A 110 -3.21 23.13 1.20
CA ASN A 110 -2.04 23.70 0.55
C ASN A 110 -0.96 22.67 0.22
N ASN A 111 -1.11 21.43 0.67
CA ASN A 111 -0.11 20.38 0.48
C ASN A 111 -0.14 19.89 -0.96
N GLU A 112 0.78 20.37 -1.80
CA GLU A 112 0.89 20.01 -3.21
C GLU A 112 1.33 18.56 -3.41
N GLU A 113 2.15 18.02 -2.49
CA GLU A 113 2.61 16.64 -2.54
C GLU A 113 1.43 15.68 -2.40
N VAL A 114 0.56 15.91 -1.42
CA VAL A 114 -0.64 15.10 -1.19
C VAL A 114 -1.65 15.25 -2.32
N LYS A 115 -1.77 16.42 -2.95
CA LYS A 115 -2.64 16.63 -4.11
C LYS A 115 -2.24 15.79 -5.31
N GLN A 116 -0.96 15.46 -5.45
CA GLN A 116 -0.40 14.72 -6.58
C GLN A 116 -0.21 13.22 -6.29
N GLU A 117 -0.16 12.83 -5.02
CA GLU A 117 0.31 11.51 -4.59
C GLU A 117 -0.63 10.37 -5.00
N ASN A 118 -1.94 10.58 -4.98
CA ASN A 118 -2.84 9.44 -5.13
C ASN A 118 -4.21 9.80 -5.71
N SER A 119 -4.51 9.28 -6.90
CA SER A 119 -5.81 9.42 -7.56
C SER A 119 -6.99 8.79 -6.79
N ASN A 120 -6.73 7.97 -5.77
CA ASN A 120 -7.75 7.27 -5.00
C ASN A 120 -8.23 8.06 -3.78
N LYS A 121 -7.51 9.12 -3.40
CA LYS A 121 -7.81 9.97 -2.24
C LYS A 121 -8.03 11.40 -2.69
N ASN A 122 -9.10 12.03 -2.21
CA ASN A 122 -9.32 13.45 -2.42
C ASN A 122 -8.95 14.21 -1.12
N PRO A 123 -7.82 14.93 -1.08
CA PRO A 123 -7.32 15.59 0.12
C PRO A 123 -8.22 16.72 0.65
N THR A 124 -9.23 17.15 -0.10
CA THR A 124 -10.18 18.17 0.35
C THR A 124 -11.37 17.60 1.14
N VAL A 125 -11.54 16.27 1.13
CA VAL A 125 -12.63 15.59 1.85
C VAL A 125 -12.23 15.39 3.32
N ASN A 126 -13.08 15.78 4.25
CA ASN A 126 -12.80 15.77 5.70
C ASN A 126 -12.32 14.41 6.24
N SER A 127 -12.92 13.30 5.82
CA SER A 127 -12.51 11.96 6.24
C SER A 127 -11.11 11.60 5.73
N VAL A 128 -10.77 12.03 4.52
CA VAL A 128 -9.45 11.85 3.92
C VAL A 128 -8.39 12.69 4.63
N GLN A 129 -8.70 13.97 4.93
CA GLN A 129 -7.80 14.83 5.71
C GLN A 129 -7.49 14.21 7.07
N ARG A 130 -8.51 13.65 7.74
CA ARG A 130 -8.33 12.97 9.03
C ARG A 130 -7.37 11.78 8.94
N ASP A 131 -7.46 10.98 7.89
CA ASP A 131 -6.56 9.86 7.64
C ASP A 131 -5.12 10.34 7.37
N TYR A 132 -4.95 11.37 6.55
CA TYR A 132 -3.64 11.98 6.33
C TYR A 132 -3.01 12.55 7.61
N MET A 133 -3.79 13.23 8.45
CA MET A 133 -3.30 13.72 9.74
C MET A 133 -2.84 12.57 10.64
N ALA A 134 -3.59 11.49 10.71
CA ALA A 134 -3.21 10.29 11.44
C ALA A 134 -1.92 9.68 10.87
N GLY A 135 -1.77 9.67 9.55
CA GLY A 135 -0.57 9.23 8.83
C GLY A 135 0.66 10.07 9.19
N GLU A 136 0.56 11.40 9.22
CA GLU A 136 1.68 12.28 9.61
C GLU A 136 2.12 12.07 11.06
N VAL A 137 1.18 11.90 11.97
CA VAL A 137 1.49 11.54 13.38
C VAL A 137 2.17 10.18 13.45
N SER A 138 1.70 9.20 12.69
CA SER A 138 2.29 7.86 12.64
C SER A 138 3.70 7.88 12.06
N LYS A 139 3.96 8.63 10.98
CA LYS A 139 5.30 8.84 10.40
C LYS A 139 6.27 9.43 11.42
N ASP A 140 5.85 10.45 12.16
CA ASP A 140 6.66 11.09 13.18
C ASP A 140 7.02 10.13 14.33
N ILE A 141 6.04 9.39 14.84
CA ILE A 141 6.26 8.36 15.87
C ILE A 141 7.19 7.26 15.35
N THR A 142 6.98 6.81 14.12
CA THR A 142 7.79 5.78 13.47
C THR A 142 9.25 6.19 13.40
N ARG A 143 9.54 7.42 12.97
CA ARG A 143 10.91 7.95 12.85
C ARG A 143 11.59 8.16 14.20
N ARG A 144 10.86 8.65 15.19
CA ARG A 144 11.45 9.01 16.49
C ARG A 144 11.58 7.85 17.47
N PHE A 145 10.69 6.85 17.40
CA PHE A 145 10.56 5.86 18.46
C PHE A 145 10.58 4.41 18.00
N LEU A 146 10.13 4.12 16.77
CA LEU A 146 9.87 2.74 16.36
C LEU A 146 10.95 2.15 15.45
N LEU A 147 11.68 2.98 14.71
CA LEU A 147 12.76 2.53 13.83
C LEU A 147 14.13 2.85 14.44
N PRO A 148 15.14 1.99 14.23
CA PRO A 148 16.54 2.34 14.50
C PRO A 148 16.97 3.58 13.73
N GLN A 149 17.77 4.43 14.37
CA GLN A 149 18.17 5.74 13.81
C GLN A 149 18.91 5.61 12.48
N ASP A 150 19.75 4.62 12.30
CA ASP A 150 20.48 4.38 11.05
C ASP A 150 19.57 4.00 9.88
N ILE A 151 18.45 3.32 10.13
CA ILE A 151 17.42 3.04 9.13
C ILE A 151 16.67 4.33 8.77
N VAL A 152 16.35 5.17 9.75
CA VAL A 152 15.73 6.48 9.52
C VAL A 152 16.65 7.37 8.70
N ASP A 153 17.92 7.45 9.08
CA ASP A 153 18.93 8.25 8.37
C ASP A 153 19.12 7.77 6.91
N ALA A 154 19.16 6.44 6.70
CA ALA A 154 19.26 5.85 5.36
C ALA A 154 18.04 6.15 4.49
N HIS A 155 16.84 6.16 5.07
CA HIS A 155 15.61 6.55 4.38
C HIS A 155 15.61 8.06 4.03
N GLU A 156 15.96 8.92 4.98
CA GLU A 156 16.00 10.37 4.76
C GLU A 156 17.08 10.81 3.77
N GLN A 157 18.18 10.06 3.69
CA GLN A 157 19.25 10.27 2.72
C GLN A 157 18.92 9.69 1.33
N GLY A 158 17.81 8.94 1.21
CA GLY A 158 17.39 8.31 -0.05
C GLY A 158 18.21 7.08 -0.45
N LEU A 159 18.97 6.49 0.46
CA LEU A 159 19.74 5.26 0.22
C LEU A 159 18.83 4.03 0.10
N ILE A 160 17.79 4.02 0.92
CA ILE A 160 16.68 3.07 0.91
C ILE A 160 15.36 3.82 1.02
N HIS A 161 14.25 3.18 0.63
CA HIS A 161 12.92 3.71 0.91
C HIS A 161 12.15 2.73 1.79
N PHE A 162 11.81 3.17 3.01
CA PHE A 162 10.92 2.46 3.92
C PHE A 162 9.49 2.87 3.58
N HIS A 163 8.77 2.01 2.82
CA HIS A 163 7.42 2.32 2.36
C HIS A 163 6.42 2.43 3.52
N ASP A 164 5.38 3.23 3.31
CA ASP A 164 4.18 3.26 4.17
C ASP A 164 4.51 3.41 5.68
N ALA A 165 5.41 4.35 6.01
CA ALA A 165 5.78 4.67 7.40
C ALA A 165 4.59 5.25 8.19
N ASP A 166 3.59 5.79 7.49
CA ASP A 166 2.33 6.30 8.00
C ASP A 166 1.40 5.23 8.56
N TYR A 167 1.60 3.95 8.20
CA TYR A 167 0.86 2.81 8.73
C TYR A 167 1.69 1.90 9.65
N PHE A 168 3.00 2.20 9.80
CA PHE A 168 3.90 1.32 10.56
C PHE A 168 3.63 1.31 12.06
N ALA A 169 3.14 2.40 12.63
CA ALA A 169 2.81 2.49 14.04
C ALA A 169 1.69 1.52 14.44
N GLN A 170 0.75 1.24 13.54
CA GLN A 170 -0.30 0.24 13.70
C GLN A 170 0.22 -1.16 13.35
N HIS A 171 -0.48 -2.20 13.85
CA HIS A 171 -0.17 -3.59 13.53
C HIS A 171 -0.85 -4.02 12.21
N MET A 172 -0.57 -3.28 11.15
CA MET A 172 -1.12 -3.49 9.81
C MET A 172 -0.09 -4.13 8.88
N HIS A 173 -0.55 -5.01 8.00
CA HIS A 173 0.24 -5.56 6.91
C HIS A 173 -0.05 -4.83 5.59
N ASN A 174 0.77 -5.05 4.58
CA ASN A 174 0.65 -4.39 3.27
C ASN A 174 -0.48 -5.02 2.43
N CYS A 175 -0.15 -5.94 1.55
CA CYS A 175 -1.07 -6.52 0.56
C CYS A 175 -1.48 -7.94 0.94
N CYS A 176 -2.61 -8.41 0.39
CA CYS A 176 -3.05 -9.77 0.61
C CYS A 176 -3.70 -10.42 -0.62
N LEU A 177 -3.71 -11.76 -0.60
CA LEU A 177 -4.48 -12.63 -1.48
C LEU A 177 -5.66 -13.17 -0.68
N VAL A 178 -6.84 -12.61 -0.92
CA VAL A 178 -8.03 -12.91 -0.12
C VAL A 178 -8.55 -14.30 -0.42
N ASN A 179 -8.77 -15.11 0.61
CA ASN A 179 -9.46 -16.39 0.49
C ASN A 179 -10.98 -16.17 0.48
N LEU A 180 -11.47 -15.57 -0.60
CA LEU A 180 -12.89 -15.30 -0.77
C LEU A 180 -13.71 -16.59 -0.87
N GLU A 181 -13.11 -17.68 -1.35
CA GLU A 181 -13.76 -19.00 -1.37
C GLU A 181 -14.16 -19.43 0.04
N ASP A 182 -13.20 -19.41 0.99
CA ASP A 182 -13.49 -19.79 2.38
C ASP A 182 -14.56 -18.89 3.01
N MET A 183 -14.49 -17.58 2.77
CA MET A 183 -15.48 -16.62 3.30
C MET A 183 -16.88 -16.89 2.79
N LEU A 184 -17.04 -17.24 1.50
CA LEU A 184 -18.33 -17.46 0.87
C LEU A 184 -18.88 -18.87 1.15
N GLN A 185 -18.02 -19.89 1.19
CA GLN A 185 -18.48 -21.28 1.40
C GLN A 185 -18.79 -21.58 2.87
N ASN A 186 -18.02 -21.00 3.80
CA ASN A 186 -18.13 -21.28 5.24
C ASN A 186 -18.78 -20.13 6.02
N GLY A 187 -19.19 -19.08 5.33
CA GLY A 187 -19.68 -17.85 5.94
C GLY A 187 -18.56 -16.97 6.50
N THR A 188 -18.89 -15.73 6.77
CA THR A 188 -17.97 -14.73 7.33
C THR A 188 -18.72 -13.77 8.26
N VAL A 189 -17.98 -13.04 9.08
CA VAL A 189 -18.58 -11.99 9.96
C VAL A 189 -18.08 -10.63 9.50
N ILE A 190 -19.00 -9.72 9.24
CA ILE A 190 -18.72 -8.32 8.90
C ILE A 190 -19.48 -7.43 9.89
N SER A 191 -18.77 -6.54 10.58
CA SER A 191 -19.35 -5.63 11.58
C SER A 191 -20.28 -6.37 12.57
N GLU A 192 -19.78 -7.47 13.15
CA GLU A 192 -20.46 -8.33 14.12
C GLU A 192 -21.68 -9.08 13.57
N THR A 193 -21.98 -8.96 12.28
CA THR A 193 -23.09 -9.66 11.63
C THR A 193 -22.59 -10.89 10.89
N MET A 194 -23.16 -12.06 11.22
CA MET A 194 -22.87 -13.30 10.50
C MET A 194 -23.52 -13.28 9.11
N LEU A 195 -22.72 -13.51 8.09
CA LEU A 195 -23.14 -13.68 6.72
C LEU A 195 -22.93 -15.16 6.33
N GLU A 196 -24.05 -15.85 6.14
CA GLU A 196 -24.04 -17.26 5.74
C GLU A 196 -23.66 -17.43 4.27
N LYS A 197 -23.49 -18.69 3.87
CA LYS A 197 -23.20 -19.05 2.47
C LYS A 197 -24.25 -18.47 1.52
N PRO A 198 -23.85 -17.76 0.45
CA PRO A 198 -24.79 -17.18 -0.51
C PRO A 198 -25.66 -18.22 -1.23
N HIS A 199 -26.91 -17.87 -1.49
CA HIS A 199 -27.88 -18.69 -2.24
C HIS A 199 -28.11 -18.19 -3.67
N SER A 200 -27.20 -17.33 -4.19
CA SER A 200 -27.17 -16.88 -5.58
C SER A 200 -25.87 -16.16 -5.91
N PHE A 201 -25.56 -16.06 -7.19
CA PHE A 201 -24.39 -15.29 -7.67
C PHE A 201 -24.46 -13.81 -7.27
N SER A 202 -25.63 -13.19 -7.40
CA SER A 202 -25.84 -11.80 -7.00
C SER A 202 -25.56 -11.58 -5.52
N THR A 203 -26.01 -12.49 -4.63
CA THR A 203 -25.72 -12.41 -3.20
C THR A 203 -24.21 -12.61 -2.92
N ALA A 204 -23.55 -13.53 -3.63
CA ALA A 204 -22.11 -13.75 -3.52
C ALA A 204 -21.32 -12.49 -3.93
N CYS A 205 -21.71 -11.83 -5.01
CA CYS A 205 -21.12 -10.56 -5.44
C CYS A 205 -21.29 -9.46 -4.39
N ASN A 206 -22.47 -9.35 -3.78
CA ASN A 206 -22.74 -8.37 -2.73
C ASN A 206 -21.87 -8.62 -1.49
N ILE A 207 -21.81 -9.84 -0.98
CA ILE A 207 -20.96 -10.20 0.17
C ILE A 207 -19.48 -9.96 -0.15
N ALA A 208 -19.04 -10.33 -1.36
CA ALA A 208 -17.67 -10.08 -1.80
C ALA A 208 -17.30 -8.59 -1.75
N THR A 209 -18.17 -7.68 -2.18
CA THR A 209 -17.89 -6.25 -2.14
C THR A 209 -17.86 -5.69 -0.71
N GLN A 210 -18.70 -6.19 0.17
CA GLN A 210 -18.65 -5.82 1.60
C GLN A 210 -17.35 -6.33 2.26
N ALA A 211 -16.96 -7.57 1.97
CA ALA A 211 -15.69 -8.13 2.43
C ALA A 211 -14.49 -7.28 1.92
N ILE A 212 -14.48 -6.93 0.64
CA ILE A 212 -13.46 -6.06 0.02
C ILE A 212 -13.33 -4.74 0.77
N ALA A 213 -14.43 -4.06 1.07
CA ALA A 213 -14.43 -2.78 1.77
C ALA A 213 -13.87 -2.91 3.20
N GLN A 214 -14.26 -3.95 3.91
CA GLN A 214 -13.81 -4.21 5.28
C GLN A 214 -12.33 -4.61 5.35
N ILE A 215 -11.87 -5.44 4.41
CA ILE A 215 -10.46 -5.82 4.28
C ILE A 215 -9.61 -4.58 3.96
N ALA A 216 -10.03 -3.76 2.99
CA ALA A 216 -9.33 -2.53 2.64
C ALA A 216 -9.24 -1.52 3.80
N SER A 217 -10.16 -1.57 4.76
CA SER A 217 -10.11 -0.77 5.99
C SER A 217 -9.18 -1.36 7.06
N SER A 218 -8.70 -2.59 6.88
CA SER A 218 -7.90 -3.33 7.88
C SER A 218 -6.45 -3.54 7.46
N GLN A 219 -6.06 -3.07 6.28
CA GLN A 219 -4.70 -3.10 5.74
C GLN A 219 -4.41 -1.83 4.96
N TYR A 220 -3.15 -1.56 4.61
CA TYR A 220 -2.79 -0.34 3.87
C TYR A 220 -2.48 -0.57 2.39
N GLY A 221 -2.22 -1.81 1.98
CA GLY A 221 -1.94 -2.17 0.57
C GLY A 221 -3.15 -2.73 -0.18
N GLY A 222 -2.88 -3.26 -1.36
CA GLY A 222 -3.90 -3.83 -2.24
C GLY A 222 -4.32 -5.24 -1.83
N GLN A 223 -5.51 -5.62 -2.25
CA GLN A 223 -6.04 -6.96 -2.11
C GLN A 223 -6.35 -7.57 -3.46
N SER A 224 -6.12 -8.86 -3.61
CA SER A 224 -6.47 -9.60 -4.82
C SER A 224 -7.54 -10.64 -4.51
N ILE A 225 -8.53 -10.71 -5.38
CA ILE A 225 -9.59 -11.72 -5.37
C ILE A 225 -9.58 -12.49 -6.68
N SER A 226 -10.06 -13.73 -6.67
CA SER A 226 -10.29 -14.51 -7.89
C SER A 226 -11.77 -14.56 -8.25
N LEU A 227 -12.08 -14.47 -9.55
CA LEU A 227 -13.42 -14.76 -10.06
C LEU A 227 -13.79 -16.23 -9.92
N ALA A 228 -12.80 -17.12 -9.85
CA ALA A 228 -13.03 -18.55 -9.61
C ALA A 228 -13.80 -18.82 -8.31
N HIS A 229 -13.59 -17.96 -7.29
CA HIS A 229 -14.31 -18.07 -6.02
C HIS A 229 -15.81 -17.70 -6.11
N LEU A 230 -16.20 -16.95 -7.13
CA LEU A 230 -17.59 -16.54 -7.40
C LEU A 230 -18.30 -17.50 -8.36
N ALA A 231 -17.57 -18.14 -9.26
CA ALA A 231 -18.12 -18.99 -10.33
C ALA A 231 -19.07 -20.10 -9.83
N PRO A 232 -18.81 -20.82 -8.71
CA PRO A 232 -19.71 -21.86 -8.21
C PRO A 232 -21.13 -21.35 -7.89
N PHE A 233 -21.29 -20.08 -7.58
CA PHE A 233 -22.58 -19.47 -7.25
C PHE A 233 -23.46 -19.22 -8.49
N VAL A 234 -22.89 -19.27 -9.69
CA VAL A 234 -23.65 -19.23 -10.96
C VAL A 234 -24.51 -20.49 -11.08
N GLN A 235 -23.96 -21.64 -10.75
CA GLN A 235 -24.73 -22.90 -10.78
C GLN A 235 -25.87 -22.89 -9.76
N ILE A 236 -25.65 -22.35 -8.56
CA ILE A 236 -26.68 -22.16 -7.53
C ILE A 236 -27.82 -21.26 -8.06
N SER A 237 -27.49 -20.20 -8.76
CA SER A 237 -28.46 -19.31 -9.41
C SER A 237 -29.21 -20.05 -10.55
N ARG A 238 -28.51 -20.84 -11.33
CA ARG A 238 -29.11 -21.61 -12.43
C ARG A 238 -30.18 -22.59 -11.91
N GLU A 239 -29.88 -23.34 -10.86
CA GLU A 239 -30.82 -24.24 -10.19
C GLU A 239 -32.03 -23.48 -9.61
N LYS A 240 -31.77 -22.34 -8.97
CA LYS A 240 -32.82 -21.47 -8.44
C LYS A 240 -33.73 -20.94 -9.53
N PHE A 241 -33.19 -20.46 -10.66
CA PHE A 241 -34.01 -19.96 -11.77
C PHE A 241 -34.74 -21.07 -12.51
N THR A 242 -34.14 -22.23 -12.70
CA THR A 242 -34.83 -23.39 -13.28
C THR A 242 -36.08 -23.76 -12.48
N ARG A 243 -35.96 -23.84 -11.16
CA ARG A 243 -37.09 -24.08 -10.26
C ARG A 243 -38.16 -22.97 -10.36
N LYS A 244 -37.74 -21.70 -10.30
CA LYS A 244 -38.66 -20.57 -10.38
C LYS A 244 -39.42 -20.48 -11.70
N VAL A 245 -38.73 -20.69 -12.82
CA VAL A 245 -39.36 -20.68 -14.15
C VAL A 245 -40.40 -21.77 -14.27
N ARG A 246 -40.11 -22.98 -13.76
CA ARG A 246 -41.08 -24.07 -13.74
C ARG A 246 -42.31 -23.72 -12.90
N GLU A 247 -42.11 -23.21 -11.68
CA GLU A 247 -43.20 -22.78 -10.79
C GLU A 247 -44.05 -21.66 -11.42
N GLU A 248 -43.44 -20.72 -12.17
CA GLU A 248 -44.14 -19.63 -12.84
C GLU A 248 -45.00 -20.18 -14.03
N PHE A 249 -44.46 -21.08 -14.83
CA PHE A 249 -45.21 -21.71 -15.94
C PHE A 249 -46.38 -22.53 -15.40
N ASP A 250 -46.17 -23.33 -14.36
CA ASP A 250 -47.22 -24.09 -13.68
C ASP A 250 -48.34 -23.17 -13.16
N LYS A 251 -47.98 -22.07 -12.49
CA LYS A 251 -48.94 -21.10 -11.94
C LYS A 251 -49.72 -20.35 -12.99
N THR A 252 -49.12 -20.14 -14.15
CA THR A 252 -49.75 -19.39 -15.25
C THR A 252 -50.45 -20.29 -16.27
N GLY A 253 -50.37 -21.63 -16.11
CA GLY A 253 -50.94 -22.61 -17.02
C GLY A 253 -50.29 -22.60 -18.40
N ILE A 254 -49.03 -22.14 -18.51
CA ILE A 254 -48.26 -22.19 -19.75
C ILE A 254 -47.74 -23.61 -19.95
N GLU A 255 -48.08 -24.22 -21.08
CA GLU A 255 -47.46 -25.49 -21.49
C GLU A 255 -45.99 -25.26 -21.85
N TYR A 256 -45.10 -26.11 -21.33
CA TYR A 256 -43.66 -26.00 -21.53
C TYR A 256 -42.95 -27.33 -21.67
N THR A 257 -41.77 -27.32 -22.29
CA THR A 257 -40.78 -28.39 -22.25
C THR A 257 -39.66 -28.07 -21.27
N GLU A 258 -38.96 -29.09 -20.80
CA GLU A 258 -37.80 -28.90 -19.93
C GLU A 258 -36.67 -28.11 -20.62
N GLU A 259 -36.53 -28.23 -21.96
CA GLU A 259 -35.59 -27.40 -22.74
C GLU A 259 -35.96 -25.93 -22.67
N LYS A 260 -37.29 -25.61 -22.76
CA LYS A 260 -37.75 -24.22 -22.65
C LYS A 260 -37.53 -23.64 -21.27
N VAL A 261 -37.74 -24.43 -20.22
CA VAL A 261 -37.43 -24.02 -18.83
C VAL A 261 -35.93 -23.70 -18.69
N LYS A 262 -35.05 -24.58 -19.20
CA LYS A 262 -33.59 -24.36 -19.16
C LYS A 262 -33.19 -23.13 -19.97
N GLU A 263 -33.73 -22.92 -21.15
CA GLU A 263 -33.46 -21.76 -21.99
C GLU A 263 -33.79 -20.45 -21.24
N VAL A 264 -35.00 -20.36 -20.67
CA VAL A 264 -35.44 -19.18 -19.93
C VAL A 264 -34.61 -18.98 -18.65
N ALA A 265 -34.28 -20.07 -17.96
CA ALA A 265 -33.41 -20.00 -16.77
C ALA A 265 -32.02 -19.45 -17.13
N GLU A 266 -31.43 -19.94 -18.26
CA GLU A 266 -30.09 -19.47 -18.68
C GLU A 266 -30.10 -18.00 -19.09
N LEU A 267 -31.14 -17.47 -19.70
CA LEU A 267 -31.28 -16.03 -19.94
C LEU A 267 -31.27 -15.25 -18.64
N ARG A 268 -31.95 -15.73 -17.60
CA ARG A 268 -31.94 -15.07 -16.26
C ARG A 268 -30.59 -15.16 -15.57
N VAL A 269 -29.88 -16.29 -15.73
CA VAL A 269 -28.51 -16.47 -15.22
C VAL A 269 -27.58 -15.42 -15.85
N ARG A 270 -27.63 -15.25 -17.17
CA ARG A 270 -26.83 -14.25 -17.88
C ARG A 270 -27.14 -12.82 -17.42
N GLU A 271 -28.41 -12.50 -17.20
CA GLU A 271 -28.81 -11.21 -16.65
C GLU A 271 -28.32 -11.03 -15.20
N GLU A 272 -28.37 -12.06 -14.38
CA GLU A 272 -27.85 -12.01 -13.01
C GLU A 272 -26.32 -11.84 -12.99
N ILE A 273 -25.58 -12.53 -13.89
CA ILE A 273 -24.13 -12.33 -14.05
C ILE A 273 -23.84 -10.87 -14.40
N LYS A 274 -24.54 -10.33 -15.39
CA LYS A 274 -24.39 -8.91 -15.78
C LYS A 274 -24.59 -7.97 -14.61
N ASN A 275 -25.67 -8.14 -13.86
CA ASN A 275 -26.02 -7.30 -12.72
C ASN A 275 -25.02 -7.48 -11.55
N GLY A 276 -24.57 -8.71 -11.28
CA GLY A 276 -23.59 -9.00 -10.23
C GLY A 276 -22.22 -8.39 -10.54
N VAL A 277 -21.74 -8.52 -11.78
CA VAL A 277 -20.50 -7.90 -12.23
C VAL A 277 -20.57 -6.37 -12.18
N GLN A 278 -21.71 -5.80 -12.62
CA GLN A 278 -21.94 -4.36 -12.52
C GLN A 278 -21.92 -3.89 -11.08
N MET A 279 -22.54 -4.63 -10.18
CA MET A 279 -22.53 -4.34 -8.73
C MET A 279 -21.10 -4.29 -8.19
N ILE A 280 -20.27 -5.30 -8.47
CA ILE A 280 -18.84 -5.30 -8.04
C ILE A 280 -18.13 -4.07 -8.59
N GLN A 281 -18.26 -3.78 -9.89
CA GLN A 281 -17.57 -2.66 -10.50
C GLN A 281 -17.95 -1.33 -9.87
N TYR A 282 -19.25 -1.06 -9.70
CA TYR A 282 -19.71 0.21 -9.14
C TYR A 282 -19.44 0.33 -7.64
N GLN A 283 -19.63 -0.73 -6.86
CA GLN A 283 -19.37 -0.67 -5.42
C GLN A 283 -17.89 -0.46 -5.12
N VAL A 284 -16.98 -1.13 -5.83
CA VAL A 284 -15.52 -0.92 -5.65
C VAL A 284 -15.12 0.53 -5.90
N ILE A 285 -15.79 1.22 -6.84
CA ILE A 285 -15.46 2.62 -7.19
C ILE A 285 -16.12 3.60 -6.22
N THR A 286 -17.34 3.32 -5.77
CA THR A 286 -18.15 4.24 -4.97
C THR A 286 -18.00 4.06 -3.47
N LEU A 287 -17.48 2.92 -3.02
CA LEU A 287 -17.18 2.69 -1.61
C LEU A 287 -15.96 3.50 -1.18
N MET A 288 -16.09 4.17 -0.06
CA MET A 288 -14.98 4.79 0.65
C MET A 288 -14.67 3.97 1.89
N THR A 289 -13.43 3.51 2.01
CA THR A 289 -12.95 2.82 3.20
C THR A 289 -12.75 3.78 4.36
N THR A 290 -12.51 3.26 5.55
CA THR A 290 -12.17 4.09 6.73
C THR A 290 -10.88 4.90 6.53
N ASN A 291 -10.01 4.47 5.60
CA ASN A 291 -8.78 5.18 5.23
C ASN A 291 -9.03 6.28 4.18
N GLY A 292 -10.28 6.62 3.90
CA GLY A 292 -10.65 7.70 2.99
C GLY A 292 -10.32 7.45 1.53
N GLN A 293 -10.16 6.20 1.09
CA GLN A 293 -9.84 5.83 -0.29
C GLN A 293 -10.80 4.77 -0.84
N ALA A 294 -10.91 4.69 -2.17
CA ALA A 294 -11.54 3.54 -2.80
C ALA A 294 -10.70 2.28 -2.56
N PRO A 295 -11.34 1.10 -2.39
CA PRO A 295 -10.61 -0.15 -2.19
C PRO A 295 -9.62 -0.43 -3.32
N PHE A 296 -8.36 -0.63 -2.99
CA PHE A 296 -7.33 -1.05 -3.96
C PHE A 296 -7.47 -2.55 -4.21
N VAL A 297 -8.19 -2.91 -5.29
CA VAL A 297 -8.57 -4.30 -5.62
C VAL A 297 -7.97 -4.71 -6.94
N THR A 298 -7.46 -5.94 -6.98
CA THR A 298 -7.08 -6.65 -8.19
C THR A 298 -7.98 -7.88 -8.37
N VAL A 299 -8.53 -8.04 -9.55
CA VAL A 299 -9.35 -9.19 -9.94
C VAL A 299 -8.53 -10.12 -10.82
N PHE A 300 -8.36 -11.34 -10.37
CA PHE A 300 -7.63 -12.39 -11.07
C PHE A 300 -8.61 -13.24 -11.89
N MET A 301 -8.34 -13.36 -13.18
CA MET A 301 -9.15 -14.06 -14.18
C MET A 301 -8.32 -15.22 -14.74
N TYR A 302 -8.49 -16.40 -14.18
CA TYR A 302 -7.74 -17.61 -14.51
C TYR A 302 -8.71 -18.81 -14.59
N LEU A 303 -8.89 -19.38 -15.78
CA LEU A 303 -9.88 -20.43 -16.01
C LEU A 303 -9.46 -21.78 -15.44
N ASP A 304 -8.16 -22.12 -15.53
CA ASP A 304 -7.61 -23.38 -15.00
C ASP A 304 -7.52 -23.41 -13.46
N GLU A 305 -7.98 -22.34 -12.80
CA GLU A 305 -8.15 -22.31 -11.33
C GLU A 305 -9.30 -23.21 -10.86
N VAL A 306 -10.22 -23.56 -11.78
CA VAL A 306 -11.31 -24.52 -11.55
C VAL A 306 -11.21 -25.69 -12.53
N PRO A 307 -11.66 -26.90 -12.12
CA PRO A 307 -11.66 -28.06 -13.00
C PRO A 307 -12.49 -27.83 -14.27
N GLU A 308 -12.18 -28.56 -15.34
CA GLU A 308 -13.02 -28.59 -16.53
C GLU A 308 -14.46 -28.96 -16.20
N GLY A 309 -15.41 -28.36 -16.93
CA GLY A 309 -16.84 -28.58 -16.78
C GLY A 309 -17.63 -27.28 -16.62
N GLN A 310 -18.84 -27.38 -16.12
CA GLN A 310 -19.80 -26.27 -16.04
C GLN A 310 -19.26 -25.06 -15.25
N THR A 311 -18.55 -25.30 -14.15
CA THR A 311 -17.99 -24.19 -13.34
C THR A 311 -16.94 -23.38 -14.12
N ARG A 312 -16.12 -24.03 -14.97
CA ARG A 312 -15.17 -23.34 -15.84
C ARG A 312 -15.90 -22.55 -16.93
N ASP A 313 -16.94 -23.11 -17.52
CA ASP A 313 -17.77 -22.38 -18.49
C ASP A 313 -18.48 -21.18 -17.83
N ASP A 314 -18.97 -21.33 -16.62
CA ASP A 314 -19.56 -20.24 -15.84
C ASP A 314 -18.52 -19.17 -15.47
N LEU A 315 -17.29 -19.56 -15.11
CA LEU A 315 -16.18 -18.63 -14.89
C LEU A 315 -15.84 -17.85 -16.18
N ALA A 316 -15.88 -18.53 -17.33
CA ALA A 316 -15.66 -17.89 -18.63
C ALA A 316 -16.75 -16.83 -18.92
N LEU A 317 -18.03 -17.12 -18.61
CA LEU A 317 -19.13 -16.15 -18.75
C LEU A 317 -18.95 -14.95 -17.82
N VAL A 318 -18.55 -15.16 -16.57
CA VAL A 318 -18.27 -14.06 -15.63
C VAL A 318 -17.09 -13.21 -16.12
N THR A 319 -16.02 -13.86 -16.60
CA THR A 319 -14.83 -13.17 -17.16
C THR A 319 -15.20 -12.35 -18.40
N GLU A 320 -16.00 -12.92 -19.30
CA GLU A 320 -16.51 -12.21 -20.48
C GLU A 320 -17.26 -10.93 -20.08
N GLU A 321 -18.15 -11.02 -19.11
CA GLU A 321 -18.95 -9.89 -18.67
C GLU A 321 -18.07 -8.81 -17.97
N VAL A 322 -17.08 -9.20 -17.17
CA VAL A 322 -16.12 -8.28 -16.57
C VAL A 322 -15.37 -7.49 -17.66
N LEU A 323 -14.90 -8.15 -18.71
CA LEU A 323 -14.22 -7.51 -19.83
C LEU A 323 -15.16 -6.57 -20.62
N ARG A 324 -16.40 -7.02 -20.91
CA ARG A 324 -17.41 -6.19 -21.60
C ARG A 324 -17.72 -4.89 -20.84
N GLN A 325 -17.94 -5.01 -19.53
CA GLN A 325 -18.23 -3.83 -18.71
C GLN A 325 -17.00 -2.94 -18.55
N ARG A 326 -15.79 -3.48 -18.53
CA ARG A 326 -14.57 -2.69 -18.54
C ARG A 326 -14.40 -1.93 -19.86
N ILE A 327 -14.71 -2.54 -20.99
CA ILE A 327 -14.71 -1.88 -22.32
C ILE A 327 -15.68 -0.71 -22.32
N GLN A 328 -16.87 -0.86 -21.74
CA GLN A 328 -17.84 0.22 -21.59
C GLN A 328 -17.30 1.33 -20.68
N GLY A 329 -16.67 0.98 -19.56
CA GLY A 329 -16.21 1.91 -18.53
C GLY A 329 -17.33 2.36 -17.60
N VAL A 330 -17.10 3.48 -16.90
CA VAL A 330 -18.06 4.10 -15.99
C VAL A 330 -18.23 5.58 -16.34
N LYS A 331 -19.40 6.15 -16.07
CA LYS A 331 -19.62 7.57 -16.24
C LYS A 331 -19.09 8.36 -15.04
N ASN A 332 -18.32 9.38 -15.31
CA ASN A 332 -17.96 10.37 -14.28
C ASN A 332 -19.12 11.35 -14.02
N GLU A 333 -18.94 12.29 -13.10
CA GLU A 333 -19.92 13.32 -12.75
C GLU A 333 -20.39 14.19 -13.94
N LYS A 334 -19.55 14.30 -14.99
CA LYS A 334 -19.85 15.04 -16.22
C LYS A 334 -20.54 14.19 -17.28
N GLY A 335 -20.89 12.92 -16.95
CA GLY A 335 -21.52 11.99 -17.88
C GLY A 335 -20.58 11.38 -18.93
N VAL A 336 -19.27 11.61 -18.82
CA VAL A 336 -18.25 11.07 -19.74
C VAL A 336 -17.86 9.68 -19.31
N TRP A 337 -17.78 8.75 -20.27
CA TRP A 337 -17.30 7.40 -20.03
C TRP A 337 -15.79 7.38 -19.85
N ILE A 338 -15.34 6.94 -18.67
CA ILE A 338 -13.94 6.85 -18.29
C ILE A 338 -13.56 5.42 -17.90
N THR A 339 -12.26 5.16 -17.86
CA THR A 339 -11.71 3.92 -17.28
C THR A 339 -11.60 4.11 -15.77
N PRO A 340 -12.26 3.29 -14.94
CA PRO A 340 -12.09 3.37 -13.50
C PRO A 340 -10.68 2.87 -13.09
N ALA A 341 -10.10 3.48 -12.06
CA ALA A 341 -8.80 3.06 -11.53
C ALA A 341 -8.83 1.63 -10.97
N PHE A 342 -9.95 1.23 -10.37
CA PHE A 342 -10.18 -0.09 -9.79
C PHE A 342 -11.52 -0.71 -10.24
N PRO A 343 -11.63 -2.04 -10.14
CA PRO A 343 -10.56 -3.02 -9.86
C PRO A 343 -9.51 -3.04 -10.97
N LYS A 344 -8.24 -3.35 -10.64
CA LYS A 344 -7.26 -3.77 -11.64
C LYS A 344 -7.63 -5.16 -12.14
N LEU A 345 -7.41 -5.43 -13.41
CA LEU A 345 -7.74 -6.72 -14.03
C LEU A 345 -6.47 -7.44 -14.45
N ILE A 346 -6.35 -8.70 -14.07
CA ILE A 346 -5.28 -9.60 -14.49
C ILE A 346 -5.89 -10.78 -15.24
N TYR A 347 -5.46 -10.98 -16.48
CA TYR A 347 -5.92 -12.05 -17.33
C TYR A 347 -4.80 -13.06 -17.59
N VAL A 348 -5.06 -14.34 -17.32
CA VAL A 348 -4.09 -15.41 -17.55
C VAL A 348 -4.23 -15.95 -18.95
N LEU A 349 -3.11 -16.01 -19.67
CA LEU A 349 -2.99 -16.64 -20.98
C LEU A 349 -2.71 -18.13 -20.79
N GLU A 350 -3.67 -18.95 -21.16
CA GLU A 350 -3.72 -20.39 -20.98
C GLU A 350 -3.73 -21.09 -22.35
N GLU A 351 -3.41 -22.37 -22.37
CA GLU A 351 -3.32 -23.13 -23.63
C GLU A 351 -4.64 -23.16 -24.40
N ASP A 352 -5.78 -23.22 -23.69
CA ASP A 352 -7.14 -23.27 -24.25
C ASP A 352 -7.74 -21.89 -24.56
N ASN A 353 -7.01 -20.81 -24.34
CA ASN A 353 -7.47 -19.45 -24.68
C ASN A 353 -6.52 -18.62 -25.56
N ILE A 354 -5.28 -19.08 -25.80
CA ILE A 354 -4.30 -18.32 -26.61
C ILE A 354 -4.24 -18.73 -28.08
N THR A 355 -4.81 -19.87 -28.43
CA THR A 355 -4.76 -20.40 -29.80
C THR A 355 -6.08 -20.15 -30.51
N GLU A 356 -6.03 -19.65 -31.75
CA GLU A 356 -7.22 -19.46 -32.56
C GLU A 356 -7.98 -20.78 -32.75
N GLY A 357 -9.28 -20.75 -32.49
CA GLY A 357 -10.14 -21.93 -32.51
C GLY A 357 -10.20 -22.72 -31.21
N SER A 358 -9.38 -22.40 -30.21
CA SER A 358 -9.53 -22.99 -28.86
C SER A 358 -10.83 -22.53 -28.18
N LYS A 359 -11.29 -23.31 -27.21
CA LYS A 359 -12.61 -23.16 -26.59
C LYS A 359 -12.85 -21.74 -26.08
N TYR A 360 -11.85 -21.11 -25.47
CA TYR A 360 -11.96 -19.80 -24.83
C TYR A 360 -11.19 -18.69 -25.58
N TRP A 361 -10.79 -18.93 -26.84
CA TRP A 361 -10.10 -17.91 -27.66
C TRP A 361 -10.86 -16.59 -27.76
N HIS A 362 -12.19 -16.63 -27.76
CA HIS A 362 -13.03 -15.45 -27.80
C HIS A 362 -12.80 -14.50 -26.62
N LEU A 363 -12.42 -15.01 -25.43
CA LEU A 363 -12.10 -14.21 -24.25
C LEU A 363 -10.79 -13.45 -24.45
N THR A 364 -9.77 -14.06 -25.03
CA THR A 364 -8.50 -13.40 -25.31
C THR A 364 -8.66 -12.31 -26.36
N LYS A 365 -9.48 -12.52 -27.38
CA LYS A 365 -9.83 -11.46 -28.33
C LYS A 365 -10.53 -10.28 -27.62
N LEU A 366 -11.48 -10.58 -26.75
CA LEU A 366 -12.19 -9.56 -25.98
C LEU A 366 -11.27 -8.84 -24.99
N ALA A 367 -10.34 -9.56 -24.35
CA ALA A 367 -9.31 -8.97 -23.49
C ALA A 367 -8.38 -8.02 -24.26
N ALA A 368 -7.97 -8.40 -25.48
CA ALA A 368 -7.17 -7.56 -26.37
C ALA A 368 -7.94 -6.29 -26.80
N GLU A 369 -9.24 -6.41 -27.12
CA GLU A 369 -10.11 -5.26 -27.40
C GLU A 369 -10.20 -4.33 -26.17
N CYS A 370 -10.37 -4.92 -24.99
CA CYS A 370 -10.40 -4.17 -23.73
C CYS A 370 -9.08 -3.41 -23.52
N THR A 371 -7.93 -4.06 -23.75
CA THR A 371 -6.61 -3.43 -23.63
C THR A 371 -6.46 -2.27 -24.62
N ALA A 372 -6.86 -2.44 -25.86
CA ALA A 372 -6.79 -1.40 -26.86
C ALA A 372 -7.61 -0.14 -26.49
N LYS A 373 -8.73 -0.31 -25.79
CA LYS A 373 -9.61 0.79 -25.38
C LYS A 373 -9.31 1.37 -24.00
N ARG A 374 -8.84 0.53 -23.06
CA ARG A 374 -8.79 0.84 -21.63
C ARG A 374 -7.43 0.61 -20.98
N MET A 375 -6.44 0.10 -21.73
CA MET A 375 -5.09 -0.24 -21.25
C MET A 375 -5.08 -1.29 -20.11
N VAL A 376 -6.10 -2.10 -20.03
CA VAL A 376 -6.27 -3.23 -19.11
C VAL A 376 -7.05 -4.34 -19.84
N PRO A 377 -6.91 -5.62 -19.45
CA PRO A 377 -6.17 -6.19 -18.33
C PRO A 377 -4.65 -6.24 -18.54
N ASP A 378 -3.90 -6.51 -17.45
CA ASP A 378 -2.54 -7.00 -17.53
C ASP A 378 -2.56 -8.52 -17.80
N TYR A 379 -1.51 -9.03 -18.44
CA TYR A 379 -1.44 -10.43 -18.85
C TYR A 379 -0.39 -11.21 -18.10
N ILE A 380 -0.73 -12.45 -17.71
CA ILE A 380 0.20 -13.42 -17.13
C ILE A 380 0.23 -14.64 -18.05
N SER A 381 1.42 -15.12 -18.40
CA SER A 381 1.59 -16.38 -19.09
C SER A 381 1.57 -17.53 -18.09
N GLU A 382 0.55 -18.37 -18.15
CA GLU A 382 0.46 -19.59 -17.34
C GLU A 382 1.71 -20.47 -17.50
N LYS A 383 2.12 -20.72 -18.75
CA LYS A 383 3.29 -21.52 -19.09
C LYS A 383 4.56 -21.05 -18.39
N ILE A 384 4.80 -19.74 -18.40
CA ILE A 384 5.97 -19.15 -17.74
C ILE A 384 5.81 -19.21 -16.22
N MET A 385 4.62 -18.93 -15.71
CA MET A 385 4.36 -18.99 -14.27
C MET A 385 4.54 -20.41 -13.72
N LYS A 386 3.97 -21.42 -14.39
CA LYS A 386 4.16 -22.84 -14.04
C LYS A 386 5.64 -23.23 -14.04
N LYS A 387 6.44 -22.73 -14.99
CA LYS A 387 7.89 -22.95 -15.05
C LYS A 387 8.65 -22.33 -13.87
N LEU A 388 8.22 -21.16 -13.42
CA LEU A 388 8.91 -20.41 -12.34
C LEU A 388 8.40 -20.73 -10.94
N LYS A 389 7.24 -21.39 -10.80
CA LYS A 389 6.53 -21.59 -9.54
C LYS A 389 6.11 -23.04 -9.32
N ASP A 390 7.04 -23.99 -9.53
CA ASP A 390 6.89 -25.43 -9.25
C ASP A 390 5.61 -26.02 -9.86
N GLY A 391 5.36 -25.72 -11.12
CA GLY A 391 4.21 -26.25 -11.86
C GLY A 391 2.87 -25.55 -11.59
N ASN A 392 2.85 -24.44 -10.85
CA ASN A 392 1.63 -23.76 -10.46
C ASN A 392 1.55 -22.33 -11.03
N CYS A 393 0.34 -21.84 -11.29
CA CYS A 393 0.08 -20.45 -11.63
C CYS A 393 -0.43 -19.71 -10.38
N TYR A 394 0.41 -18.82 -9.85
CA TYR A 394 0.10 -18.05 -8.65
C TYR A 394 -0.57 -16.71 -9.00
N PRO A 395 -1.59 -16.28 -8.24
CA PRO A 395 -2.13 -14.93 -8.36
C PRO A 395 -1.11 -13.91 -7.89
N CYS A 396 -1.14 -12.72 -8.51
CA CYS A 396 -0.35 -11.57 -8.05
C CYS A 396 -1.12 -10.75 -7.01
N MET A 397 -0.39 -10.11 -6.12
CA MET A 397 -0.93 -9.07 -5.25
C MET A 397 -1.11 -7.76 -6.03
N GLY A 398 -1.87 -6.82 -5.47
CA GLY A 398 -2.32 -5.58 -6.09
C GLY A 398 -1.30 -4.79 -6.90
N CYS A 399 -0.02 -4.78 -6.49
CA CYS A 399 1.10 -4.13 -7.20
C CYS A 399 1.91 -5.07 -8.12
N ARG A 400 1.35 -6.21 -8.53
CA ARG A 400 1.94 -7.23 -9.41
C ARG A 400 3.13 -8.00 -8.81
N SER A 401 3.28 -8.02 -7.50
CA SER A 401 4.25 -8.89 -6.85
C SER A 401 3.65 -10.26 -6.59
N PHE A 402 4.51 -11.29 -6.69
CA PHE A 402 4.12 -12.69 -6.46
C PHE A 402 4.75 -13.19 -5.18
N LEU A 403 3.94 -13.81 -4.33
CA LEU A 403 4.46 -14.49 -3.15
C LEU A 403 5.33 -15.69 -3.55
N THR A 404 6.18 -16.10 -2.65
CA THR A 404 6.99 -17.31 -2.80
C THR A 404 6.09 -18.54 -2.91
N VAL A 405 6.59 -19.60 -3.57
CA VAL A 405 5.92 -20.90 -3.55
C VAL A 405 5.74 -21.34 -2.11
N TYR A 406 4.55 -21.80 -1.77
CA TYR A 406 4.24 -22.30 -0.43
C TYR A 406 3.20 -23.43 -0.52
N LYS A 407 3.44 -24.47 0.24
CA LYS A 407 2.53 -25.59 0.42
C LYS A 407 2.00 -25.59 1.85
N ASP A 408 0.75 -25.94 2.01
CA ASP A 408 0.11 -26.10 3.30
C ASP A 408 0.57 -27.38 4.03
N GLU A 409 0.02 -27.63 5.18
CA GLU A 409 0.29 -28.81 6.01
C GLU A 409 -0.06 -30.16 5.36
N ASN A 410 -0.86 -30.14 4.27
CA ASN A 410 -1.23 -31.29 3.46
C ASN A 410 -0.39 -31.41 2.17
N ASP A 411 0.73 -30.70 2.07
CA ASP A 411 1.61 -30.59 0.89
C ASP A 411 0.89 -30.06 -0.38
N LYS A 412 -0.22 -29.32 -0.19
CA LYS A 412 -0.96 -28.70 -1.30
C LYS A 412 -0.52 -27.25 -1.50
N PRO A 413 -0.36 -26.79 -2.75
CA PRO A 413 -0.06 -25.38 -3.03
C PRO A 413 -1.14 -24.49 -2.43
N LYS A 414 -0.71 -23.47 -1.66
CA LYS A 414 -1.62 -22.48 -1.08
C LYS A 414 -1.50 -21.16 -1.85
N PHE A 415 -2.57 -20.77 -2.50
CA PHE A 415 -2.62 -19.56 -3.33
C PHE A 415 -3.19 -18.37 -2.56
N TYR A 416 -4.32 -18.55 -1.88
CA TYR A 416 -5.05 -17.50 -1.16
C TYR A 416 -4.95 -17.65 0.35
N GLY A 417 -5.44 -16.66 1.09
CA GLY A 417 -5.26 -16.58 2.53
C GLY A 417 -3.81 -16.29 2.90
N ARG A 418 -3.08 -15.54 2.06
CA ARG A 418 -1.66 -15.20 2.22
C ARG A 418 -1.46 -13.69 2.10
N PHE A 419 -0.37 -13.16 2.64
CA PHE A 419 -0.15 -11.71 2.69
C PHE A 419 1.32 -11.32 2.64
N ASN A 420 1.55 -10.03 2.36
CA ASN A 420 2.85 -9.37 2.43
C ASN A 420 2.90 -8.50 3.69
N GLN A 421 3.94 -8.67 4.50
CA GLN A 421 4.13 -7.91 5.74
C GLN A 421 4.54 -6.46 5.50
N GLY A 422 5.19 -6.17 4.38
CA GLY A 422 5.62 -4.84 3.99
C GLY A 422 6.78 -4.84 3.00
N VAL A 423 7.15 -3.64 2.54
CA VAL A 423 8.13 -3.41 1.48
C VAL A 423 9.21 -2.45 1.95
N VAL A 424 10.44 -2.69 1.53
CA VAL A 424 11.56 -1.72 1.57
C VAL A 424 12.24 -1.76 0.21
N THR A 425 12.55 -0.60 -0.36
CA THR A 425 13.21 -0.48 -1.67
C THR A 425 14.64 0.00 -1.51
N VAL A 426 15.58 -0.62 -2.22
CA VAL A 426 16.96 -0.15 -2.35
C VAL A 426 17.09 0.80 -3.54
N ASN A 427 17.80 1.91 -3.36
CA ASN A 427 18.10 2.86 -4.43
C ASN A 427 19.36 2.40 -5.19
N LEU A 428 19.16 1.72 -6.33
CA LEU A 428 20.26 1.25 -7.19
C LEU A 428 20.92 2.40 -7.95
N VAL A 429 20.17 3.42 -8.32
CA VAL A 429 20.70 4.58 -9.04
C VAL A 429 21.74 5.30 -8.19
N ASP A 430 21.41 5.56 -6.92
CA ASP A 430 22.38 6.19 -6.02
C ASP A 430 23.57 5.27 -5.72
N ALA A 431 23.38 3.95 -5.61
CA ALA A 431 24.49 2.99 -5.48
C ALA A 431 25.45 3.08 -6.66
N ALA A 432 24.90 3.10 -7.89
CA ALA A 432 25.69 3.22 -9.12
C ALA A 432 26.41 4.58 -9.20
N CYS A 433 25.74 5.69 -8.94
CA CYS A 433 26.35 7.01 -8.96
C CYS A 433 27.47 7.16 -7.91
N SER A 434 27.23 6.65 -6.70
CA SER A 434 28.20 6.70 -5.59
C SER A 434 29.44 5.84 -5.80
N SER A 435 29.33 4.81 -6.66
CA SER A 435 30.48 3.96 -7.00
C SER A 435 31.51 4.64 -7.90
N GLY A 436 31.12 5.68 -8.66
CA GLY A 436 32.00 6.41 -9.56
C GLY A 436 32.58 5.57 -10.70
N LYS A 437 31.79 4.59 -11.23
CA LYS A 437 32.17 3.60 -12.27
C LYS A 437 33.10 2.47 -11.80
N ASP A 438 33.34 2.35 -10.50
CA ASP A 438 34.08 1.26 -9.88
C ASP A 438 33.09 0.14 -9.52
N MET A 439 33.21 -1.02 -10.18
CA MET A 439 32.30 -2.15 -9.98
C MET A 439 32.48 -2.82 -8.63
N ASP A 440 33.71 -2.92 -8.10
CA ASP A 440 33.95 -3.53 -6.79
C ASP A 440 33.36 -2.65 -5.68
N LYS A 441 33.52 -1.33 -5.83
CA LYS A 441 32.89 -0.35 -4.95
C LYS A 441 31.35 -0.39 -5.05
N PHE A 442 30.80 -0.58 -6.26
CA PHE A 442 29.34 -0.72 -6.46
C PHE A 442 28.80 -1.91 -5.67
N TRP A 443 29.40 -3.08 -5.81
CA TRP A 443 28.94 -4.28 -5.13
C TRP A 443 29.02 -4.14 -3.61
N LYS A 444 30.09 -3.55 -3.10
CA LYS A 444 30.22 -3.26 -1.66
C LYS A 444 29.14 -2.32 -1.14
N ILE A 445 28.88 -1.23 -1.85
CA ILE A 445 27.81 -0.28 -1.50
C ILE A 445 26.44 -0.99 -1.52
N LEU A 446 26.21 -1.82 -2.55
CA LEU A 446 24.95 -2.56 -2.67
C LEU A 446 24.77 -3.55 -1.52
N GLU A 447 25.79 -4.31 -1.15
CA GLU A 447 25.75 -5.24 0.00
C GLU A 447 25.43 -4.52 1.31
N ASP A 448 26.08 -3.39 1.60
CA ASP A 448 25.80 -2.57 2.78
C ASP A 448 24.35 -2.09 2.81
N ARG A 449 23.79 -1.67 1.67
CA ARG A 449 22.40 -1.23 1.58
C ARG A 449 21.39 -2.38 1.67
N LEU A 450 21.70 -3.54 1.11
CA LEU A 450 20.86 -4.73 1.24
C LEU A 450 20.76 -5.18 2.70
N GLU A 451 21.85 -5.08 3.48
CA GLU A 451 21.78 -5.35 4.93
C GLU A 451 20.91 -4.33 5.68
N LEU A 452 20.95 -3.04 5.32
CA LEU A 452 20.01 -2.03 5.83
C LEU A 452 18.57 -2.37 5.48
N CYS A 453 18.30 -2.74 4.22
CA CYS A 453 16.97 -3.15 3.78
C CYS A 453 16.46 -4.38 4.54
N LYS A 454 17.29 -5.39 4.74
CA LYS A 454 16.96 -6.59 5.52
C LYS A 454 16.59 -6.22 6.96
N ARG A 455 17.38 -5.40 7.63
CA ARG A 455 17.10 -4.93 8.99
C ARG A 455 15.81 -4.12 9.05
N ALA A 456 15.57 -3.24 8.08
CA ALA A 456 14.34 -2.48 7.96
C ALA A 456 13.10 -3.38 7.74
N LEU A 457 13.21 -4.40 6.91
CA LEU A 457 12.17 -5.42 6.72
C LEU A 457 11.91 -6.23 8.00
N MET A 458 12.97 -6.56 8.75
CA MET A 458 12.80 -7.24 10.04
C MET A 458 12.10 -6.36 11.09
N CYS A 459 12.23 -5.04 11.03
CA CYS A 459 11.44 -4.15 11.88
C CYS A 459 9.93 -4.33 11.62
N ARG A 460 9.50 -4.48 10.36
CA ARG A 460 8.10 -4.79 10.01
C ARG A 460 7.65 -6.13 10.56
N HIS A 461 8.48 -7.15 10.39
CA HIS A 461 8.20 -8.49 10.92
C HIS A 461 8.00 -8.46 12.45
N TYR A 462 8.93 -7.83 13.19
CA TYR A 462 8.83 -7.71 14.63
C TYR A 462 7.66 -6.84 15.08
N ARG A 463 7.24 -5.87 14.28
CA ARG A 463 6.07 -5.05 14.58
C ARG A 463 4.77 -5.85 14.54
N LEU A 464 4.67 -6.84 13.66
CA LEU A 464 3.50 -7.72 13.54
C LEU A 464 3.54 -8.87 14.55
N LYS A 465 4.70 -9.24 15.06
CA LYS A 465 4.83 -10.34 16.03
C LYS A 465 4.08 -10.02 17.33
N GLY A 466 3.36 -11.00 17.85
CA GLY A 466 2.53 -10.85 19.05
C GLY A 466 1.20 -10.14 18.81
N THR A 467 0.86 -9.77 17.58
CA THR A 467 -0.41 -9.11 17.25
C THR A 467 -1.57 -10.07 17.49
N PRO A 468 -2.58 -9.69 18.32
CA PRO A 468 -3.76 -10.51 18.53
C PRO A 468 -4.69 -10.47 17.31
N SER A 469 -5.38 -11.57 17.04
CA SER A 469 -6.34 -11.67 15.93
C SER A 469 -7.49 -10.67 16.00
N ASP A 470 -7.76 -10.12 17.18
CA ASP A 470 -8.82 -9.14 17.45
C ASP A 470 -8.60 -7.77 16.81
N VAL A 471 -7.36 -7.44 16.40
CA VAL A 471 -7.07 -6.12 15.78
C VAL A 471 -7.70 -5.99 14.38
N ALA A 472 -7.92 -7.11 13.68
CA ALA A 472 -8.56 -7.15 12.37
C ALA A 472 -9.31 -8.49 12.19
N PRO A 473 -10.49 -8.67 12.83
CA PRO A 473 -11.21 -9.95 12.81
C PRO A 473 -11.52 -10.46 11.40
N ILE A 474 -11.85 -9.57 10.46
CA ILE A 474 -12.12 -9.94 9.07
C ILE A 474 -10.95 -10.68 8.42
N LEU A 475 -9.72 -10.28 8.74
CA LEU A 475 -8.49 -10.88 8.21
C LEU A 475 -8.15 -12.18 8.92
N TRP A 476 -8.14 -12.15 10.26
CA TRP A 476 -7.50 -13.18 11.06
C TRP A 476 -8.46 -14.23 11.61
N GLN A 477 -9.76 -13.89 11.81
CA GLN A 477 -10.75 -14.77 12.42
C GLN A 477 -11.85 -15.21 11.45
N ASN A 478 -12.17 -14.39 10.42
CA ASN A 478 -13.38 -14.56 9.61
C ASN A 478 -13.12 -15.01 8.16
N GLY A 479 -11.96 -15.58 7.89
CA GLY A 479 -11.68 -16.36 6.68
C GLY A 479 -10.92 -15.64 5.58
N ALA A 480 -10.75 -14.29 5.62
CA ALA A 480 -10.03 -13.60 4.55
C ALA A 480 -8.58 -14.08 4.42
N LEU A 481 -7.88 -14.27 5.54
CA LEU A 481 -6.53 -14.83 5.59
C LEU A 481 -6.46 -16.09 6.47
N ALA A 482 -7.17 -16.12 7.57
CA ALA A 482 -7.17 -17.23 8.51
C ALA A 482 -8.50 -17.34 9.28
N ARG A 483 -8.63 -18.41 10.07
CA ARG A 483 -9.70 -18.61 11.04
C ARG A 483 -9.12 -18.88 12.42
N LEU A 484 -8.37 -17.89 12.94
CA LEU A 484 -7.83 -17.92 14.30
C LEU A 484 -8.94 -17.73 15.32
N LYS A 485 -8.72 -18.25 16.53
CA LYS A 485 -9.59 -17.97 17.65
C LYS A 485 -9.39 -16.54 18.14
N LYS A 486 -10.42 -15.99 18.77
CA LYS A 486 -10.34 -14.68 19.44
C LYS A 486 -9.18 -14.66 20.45
N GLY A 487 -8.35 -13.61 20.40
CA GLY A 487 -7.17 -13.45 21.28
C GLY A 487 -5.95 -14.28 20.87
N GLU A 488 -6.05 -15.19 19.88
CA GLU A 488 -4.90 -15.92 19.34
C GLU A 488 -3.99 -14.96 18.57
N THR A 489 -2.66 -15.10 18.71
CA THR A 489 -1.71 -14.26 17.96
C THR A 489 -1.53 -14.75 16.53
N ILE A 490 -1.16 -13.82 15.63
CA ILE A 490 -0.92 -14.14 14.21
C ILE A 490 0.48 -14.74 13.97
N ASP A 491 1.26 -14.98 15.00
CA ASP A 491 2.68 -15.35 14.90
C ASP A 491 2.95 -16.54 13.98
N LYS A 492 2.08 -17.57 14.03
CA LYS A 492 2.21 -18.74 13.15
C LYS A 492 2.04 -18.43 11.67
N LEU A 493 1.40 -17.27 11.33
CA LEU A 493 1.18 -16.84 9.97
C LEU A 493 2.32 -15.96 9.42
N LEU A 494 3.30 -15.61 10.25
CA LEU A 494 4.43 -14.75 9.86
C LEU A 494 5.58 -15.53 9.22
N TYR A 495 5.53 -16.86 9.22
CA TYR A 495 6.62 -17.73 8.80
C TYR A 495 6.22 -18.72 7.71
N GLY A 496 7.19 -19.46 7.21
CA GLY A 496 6.99 -20.62 6.34
C GLY A 496 6.48 -20.30 4.94
N GLY A 497 6.48 -19.04 4.51
CA GLY A 497 5.93 -18.62 3.21
C GLY A 497 4.42 -18.34 3.25
N TYR A 498 3.75 -18.50 4.38
CA TYR A 498 2.38 -18.05 4.58
C TYR A 498 2.27 -16.53 4.35
N SER A 499 3.24 -15.81 4.84
CA SER A 499 3.47 -14.41 4.51
C SER A 499 4.89 -14.18 4.01
N THR A 500 5.13 -13.03 3.37
CA THR A 500 6.44 -12.62 2.89
C THR A 500 6.76 -11.19 3.30
N ILE A 501 8.04 -10.87 3.27
CA ILE A 501 8.56 -9.50 3.25
C ILE A 501 9.11 -9.23 1.85
N SER A 502 8.96 -8.02 1.32
CA SER A 502 9.35 -7.72 -0.05
C SER A 502 10.48 -6.70 -0.11
N LEU A 503 11.52 -7.03 -0.86
CA LEU A 503 12.56 -6.10 -1.26
C LEU A 503 12.25 -5.56 -2.65
N GLY A 504 12.11 -4.24 -2.75
CA GLY A 504 12.03 -3.52 -4.02
C GLY A 504 13.39 -2.97 -4.46
N TYR A 505 13.47 -2.56 -5.71
CA TYR A 505 14.62 -1.82 -6.24
C TYR A 505 14.14 -0.72 -7.18
N ALA A 506 14.82 0.42 -7.20
CA ALA A 506 14.54 1.57 -8.04
C ALA A 506 15.86 2.20 -8.54
#